data_4d7fa52faaf7b6b0cfd322f1f76d30a0
#
_entry.id   4d7fa52faaf7b6b0cfd322f1f76d30a0
#
_cell.length_a   1.000
_cell.length_b   1.000
_cell.length_c   1.000
_cell.angle_alpha   90.00
_cell.angle_beta   90.00
_cell.angle_gamma   90.00
#
_symmetry.space_group_name_H-M   'P 1'
#
loop_
_entity.id
_entity.type
_entity.pdbx_description
1 polymer ?
#
loop_
_entity_poly.entity_id
_entity_poly.type
_entity_poly.pdbx_seq_one_letter_code
_entity_poly.pdbx_strand_id
1 'polypeptide(L)'
;PLIYTRKNTFSEHDINFKSTVTYKLNPKHLLKFGIYGSLKNFNLQQRESVSAVLRDKVSVTGVTQLLNYFWQWKWSPVDRLQVMTGFHGQWLSLNKSSSFEPRIGLRYQTAPGQFLTGGVGWHSQLQPLGNYYARIRSGNDTIQPNLSLGFSKANHIVIGYSIQFAPNWNLKTELYYQWLYHIPV
;
A
#
# COMPACT_ATOMS: atom_id res chain seq x y z
N PRO A 1 -10.02 -17.72 -37.26
CA PRO A 1 -9.95 -16.77 -36.14
C PRO A 1 -9.13 -17.39 -35.00
N LEU A 2 -8.10 -16.65 -34.52
CA LEU A 2 -7.33 -17.05 -33.35
C LEU A 2 -8.26 -16.94 -32.11
N ILE A 3 -8.62 -18.08 -31.53
CA ILE A 3 -9.40 -18.10 -30.28
C ILE A 3 -8.40 -17.97 -29.14
N TYR A 4 -8.40 -16.81 -28.49
CA TYR A 4 -7.66 -16.58 -27.25
C TYR A 4 -8.54 -16.94 -26.05
N THR A 5 -8.10 -17.91 -25.27
CA THR A 5 -8.79 -18.32 -24.05
C THR A 5 -7.85 -18.18 -22.85
N ARG A 6 -8.31 -17.54 -21.79
CA ARG A 6 -7.59 -17.41 -20.53
C ARG A 6 -8.41 -18.03 -19.41
N LYS A 7 -7.79 -18.94 -18.65
CA LYS A 7 -8.37 -19.54 -17.45
C LYS A 7 -7.51 -19.23 -16.23
N ASN A 8 -8.10 -18.57 -15.25
CA ASN A 8 -7.45 -18.27 -13.96
C ASN A 8 -8.18 -19.04 -12.85
N THR A 9 -7.40 -19.69 -11.99
CA THR A 9 -7.88 -20.27 -10.73
C THR A 9 -6.92 -19.81 -9.64
N PHE A 10 -7.33 -18.83 -8.85
CA PHE A 10 -6.54 -18.27 -7.76
C PHE A 10 -7.29 -18.54 -6.46
N SER A 11 -6.60 -19.14 -5.52
CA SER A 11 -7.06 -19.35 -4.14
C SER A 11 -6.03 -18.80 -3.20
N GLU A 12 -6.43 -17.86 -2.35
CA GLU A 12 -5.58 -17.25 -1.32
C GLU A 12 -6.31 -17.32 0.02
N HIS A 13 -5.61 -17.77 1.07
CA HIS A 13 -6.08 -17.84 2.43
C HIS A 13 -5.09 -17.12 3.34
N ASP A 14 -5.56 -16.09 4.05
CA ASP A 14 -4.74 -15.26 4.89
C ASP A 14 -5.08 -15.45 6.37
N ILE A 15 -4.05 -15.68 7.17
CA ILE A 15 -4.10 -15.60 8.63
C ILE A 15 -3.46 -14.28 9.04
N ASN A 16 -4.23 -13.42 9.71
CA ASN A 16 -3.83 -12.07 10.02
C ASN A 16 -3.72 -11.84 11.52
N PHE A 17 -2.65 -11.18 11.93
CA PHE A 17 -2.44 -10.69 13.30
C PHE A 17 -2.23 -9.18 13.26
N LYS A 18 -2.87 -8.46 14.19
CA LYS A 18 -2.71 -7.01 14.34
C LYS A 18 -2.64 -6.62 15.80
N SER A 19 -1.65 -5.78 16.13
CA SER A 19 -1.55 -5.14 17.44
C SER A 19 -1.29 -3.64 17.26
N THR A 20 -1.91 -2.83 18.10
CA THR A 20 -1.74 -1.37 18.08
C THR A 20 -1.73 -0.86 19.50
N VAL A 21 -0.75 -0.02 19.83
CA VAL A 21 -0.62 0.69 21.10
C VAL A 21 -0.75 2.18 20.83
N THR A 22 -1.62 2.84 21.59
CA THR A 22 -1.76 4.29 21.58
C THR A 22 -1.38 4.81 22.95
N TYR A 23 -0.42 5.71 23.00
CA TYR A 23 0.10 6.29 24.24
C TYR A 23 -0.03 7.80 24.21
N LYS A 24 -0.84 8.34 25.10
CA LYS A 24 -1.01 9.77 25.30
C LYS A 24 0.01 10.26 26.34
N LEU A 25 1.10 10.86 25.85
CA LEU A 25 2.15 11.38 26.72
C LEU A 25 1.66 12.59 27.53
N ASN A 26 0.93 13.50 26.88
CA ASN A 26 0.26 14.66 27.48
C ASN A 26 -0.81 15.19 26.49
N PRO A 27 -1.57 16.27 26.81
CA PRO A 27 -2.59 16.81 25.89
C PRO A 27 -2.07 17.20 24.50
N LYS A 28 -0.77 17.54 24.38
CA LYS A 28 -0.15 17.97 23.13
C LYS A 28 0.53 16.86 22.34
N HIS A 29 0.81 15.71 22.96
CA HIS A 29 1.59 14.63 22.34
C HIS A 29 0.86 13.29 22.46
N LEU A 30 0.56 12.70 21.30
CA LEU A 30 0.01 11.36 21.17
C LEU A 30 0.92 10.51 20.27
N LEU A 31 1.35 9.37 20.79
CA LEU A 31 2.15 8.39 20.07
C LEU A 31 1.28 7.18 19.73
N LYS A 32 1.49 6.62 18.56
CA LYS A 32 0.82 5.40 18.11
C LYS A 32 1.82 4.48 17.42
N PHE A 33 1.84 3.22 17.84
CA PHE A 33 2.68 2.17 17.28
C PHE A 33 1.79 1.03 16.85
N GLY A 34 2.16 0.33 15.80
CA GLY A 34 1.44 -0.87 15.41
C GLY A 34 2.28 -1.82 14.59
N ILE A 35 1.87 -3.08 14.67
CA ILE A 35 2.40 -4.18 13.88
C ILE A 35 1.23 -4.96 13.31
N TYR A 36 1.34 -5.37 12.07
CA TYR A 36 0.41 -6.23 11.36
C TYR A 36 1.17 -7.29 10.60
N GLY A 37 0.89 -8.55 10.88
CA GLY A 37 1.45 -9.70 10.19
C GLY A 37 0.36 -10.44 9.42
N SER A 38 0.69 -10.88 8.21
CA SER A 38 -0.18 -11.71 7.37
C SER A 38 0.61 -12.93 6.91
N LEU A 39 0.12 -14.12 7.24
CA LEU A 39 0.57 -15.38 6.67
C LEU A 39 -0.34 -15.73 5.50
N LYS A 40 0.20 -15.71 4.29
CA LYS A 40 -0.52 -15.91 3.04
C LYS A 40 -0.24 -17.28 2.48
N ASN A 41 -1.27 -18.14 2.44
CA ASN A 41 -1.26 -19.41 1.73
C ASN A 41 -1.91 -19.20 0.38
N PHE A 42 -1.26 -19.62 -0.70
CA PHE A 42 -1.78 -19.38 -2.04
C PHE A 42 -1.58 -20.58 -2.96
N ASN A 43 -2.56 -20.75 -3.85
CA ASN A 43 -2.52 -21.64 -4.99
C ASN A 43 -2.97 -20.87 -6.23
N LEU A 44 -2.03 -20.60 -7.12
CA LEU A 44 -2.22 -19.74 -8.27
C LEU A 44 -2.01 -20.54 -9.54
N GLN A 45 -3.05 -20.65 -10.37
CA GLN A 45 -2.99 -21.31 -11.68
C GLN A 45 -3.56 -20.37 -12.73
N GLN A 46 -2.74 -20.04 -13.71
CA GLN A 46 -3.14 -19.27 -14.89
C GLN A 46 -2.71 -20.00 -16.14
N ARG A 47 -3.67 -20.27 -17.02
CA ARG A 47 -3.44 -20.87 -18.32
C ARG A 47 -3.91 -19.94 -19.41
N GLU A 48 -3.12 -19.84 -20.46
CA GLU A 48 -3.47 -19.12 -21.69
C GLU A 48 -3.41 -20.05 -22.88
N SER A 49 -4.38 -19.94 -23.76
CA SER A 49 -4.41 -20.66 -25.05
C SER A 49 -4.17 -19.67 -26.17
N VAL A 50 -3.14 -19.95 -26.96
CA VAL A 50 -2.91 -19.28 -28.23
C VAL A 50 -2.88 -20.38 -29.31
N SER A 51 -3.76 -20.29 -30.28
CA SER A 51 -3.84 -21.29 -31.37
C SER A 51 -4.11 -22.72 -30.87
N ALA A 52 -5.08 -22.88 -29.95
CA ALA A 52 -5.51 -24.15 -29.35
C ALA A 52 -4.48 -24.88 -28.46
N VAL A 53 -3.32 -24.32 -28.21
CA VAL A 53 -2.34 -24.87 -27.28
C VAL A 53 -2.44 -24.14 -25.93
N LEU A 54 -2.89 -24.85 -24.89
CA LEU A 54 -2.92 -24.36 -23.50
C LEU A 54 -1.50 -24.34 -22.91
N ARG A 55 -1.07 -23.19 -22.39
CA ARG A 55 0.21 -23.00 -21.73
C ARG A 55 0.01 -22.46 -20.32
N ASP A 56 0.75 -23.02 -19.38
CA ASP A 56 0.78 -22.49 -18.01
C ASP A 56 1.62 -21.21 -17.96
N LYS A 57 0.98 -20.09 -17.63
CA LYS A 57 1.63 -18.79 -17.40
C LYS A 57 2.00 -18.60 -15.93
N VAL A 58 1.18 -19.14 -15.03
CA VAL A 58 1.45 -19.22 -13.59
C VAL A 58 0.99 -20.60 -13.13
N SER A 59 1.81 -21.30 -12.36
CA SER A 59 1.44 -22.55 -11.68
C SER A 59 2.31 -22.67 -10.44
N VAL A 60 1.76 -22.29 -9.28
CA VAL A 60 2.50 -22.27 -8.02
C VAL A 60 1.56 -22.41 -6.83
N THR A 61 2.01 -23.17 -5.84
CA THR A 61 1.41 -23.25 -4.51
C THR A 61 2.51 -22.91 -3.50
N GLY A 62 2.20 -22.08 -2.52
CA GLY A 62 3.19 -21.67 -1.56
C GLY A 62 2.63 -20.90 -0.38
N VAL A 63 3.55 -20.48 0.48
CA VAL A 63 3.28 -19.68 1.67
C VAL A 63 4.27 -18.51 1.69
N THR A 64 3.79 -17.33 1.99
CA THR A 64 4.64 -16.15 2.23
C THR A 64 4.12 -15.34 3.41
N GLN A 65 4.97 -14.51 3.98
CA GLN A 65 4.66 -13.64 5.10
C GLN A 65 4.82 -12.18 4.67
N LEU A 66 3.86 -11.37 5.04
CA LEU A 66 3.94 -9.92 4.94
C LEU A 66 3.87 -9.33 6.34
N LEU A 67 4.92 -8.62 6.73
CA LEU A 67 4.99 -7.89 7.98
C LEU A 67 4.89 -6.40 7.69
N ASN A 68 3.99 -5.73 8.39
CA ASN A 68 3.85 -4.28 8.35
C ASN A 68 4.07 -3.74 9.76
N TYR A 69 4.72 -2.59 9.87
CA TYR A 69 4.92 -1.88 11.13
C TYR A 69 4.81 -0.39 10.89
N PHE A 70 4.34 0.33 11.90
CA PHE A 70 4.24 1.78 11.81
C PHE A 70 4.49 2.43 13.15
N TRP A 71 4.98 3.67 13.06
CA TRP A 71 5.03 4.62 14.14
C TRP A 71 4.42 5.93 13.68
N GLN A 72 3.69 6.59 14.58
CA GLN A 72 3.05 7.88 14.33
C GLN A 72 3.14 8.75 15.58
N TRP A 73 3.47 9.99 15.39
CA TRP A 73 3.46 11.02 16.41
C TRP A 73 2.55 12.17 15.98
N LYS A 74 1.55 12.45 16.80
CA LYS A 74 0.70 13.63 16.69
C LYS A 74 1.14 14.63 17.72
N TRP A 75 1.47 15.83 17.27
CA TRP A 75 1.92 16.95 18.09
C TRP A 75 1.03 18.17 17.86
N SER A 76 0.51 18.78 18.95
CA SER A 76 -0.31 19.99 18.91
C SER A 76 0.42 21.09 19.70
N PRO A 77 1.40 21.79 19.10
CA PRO A 77 2.20 22.81 19.81
C PRO A 77 1.31 23.94 20.35
N VAL A 78 0.32 24.34 19.58
CA VAL A 78 -0.72 25.30 19.94
C VAL A 78 -2.09 24.77 19.55
N ASP A 79 -3.17 25.32 20.11
CA ASP A 79 -4.53 24.81 19.91
C ASP A 79 -4.96 24.79 18.43
N ARG A 80 -4.43 25.73 17.64
CA ARG A 80 -4.77 25.87 16.21
C ARG A 80 -3.91 25.02 15.27
N LEU A 81 -2.78 24.46 15.74
CA LEU A 81 -1.84 23.73 14.89
C LEU A 81 -1.69 22.29 15.35
N GLN A 82 -1.85 21.37 14.43
CA GLN A 82 -1.61 19.96 14.62
C GLN A 82 -0.62 19.46 13.55
N VAL A 83 0.45 18.87 14.02
CA VAL A 83 1.47 18.19 13.20
C VAL A 83 1.32 16.69 13.40
N MET A 84 1.33 15.94 12.34
CA MET A 84 1.33 14.49 12.37
C MET A 84 2.51 13.99 11.54
N THR A 85 3.42 13.27 12.17
CA THR A 85 4.56 12.66 11.47
C THR A 85 4.70 11.22 11.85
N GLY A 86 5.37 10.46 11.01
CA GLY A 86 5.60 9.06 11.27
C GLY A 86 6.15 8.33 10.05
N PHE A 87 6.22 7.03 10.18
CA PHE A 87 6.56 6.15 9.08
C PHE A 87 5.76 4.85 9.14
N HIS A 88 5.61 4.23 8.00
CA HIS A 88 5.14 2.86 7.82
C HIS A 88 6.25 2.07 7.13
N GLY A 89 6.39 0.81 7.45
CA GLY A 89 7.32 -0.07 6.78
C GLY A 89 6.68 -1.42 6.51
N GLN A 90 7.15 -2.09 5.46
CA GLN A 90 6.71 -3.41 5.07
C GLN A 90 7.92 -4.31 4.82
N TRP A 91 7.75 -5.59 5.08
CA TRP A 91 8.70 -6.63 4.75
C TRP A 91 7.98 -7.86 4.22
N LEU A 92 8.43 -8.36 3.06
CA LEU A 92 7.88 -9.54 2.39
C LEU A 92 8.91 -10.67 2.43
N SER A 93 8.54 -11.83 3.00
CA SER A 93 9.44 -12.97 3.12
C SER A 93 9.74 -13.64 1.77
N LEU A 94 8.85 -13.54 0.79
CA LEU A 94 8.96 -14.17 -0.53
C LEU A 94 10.31 -13.91 -1.21
N ASN A 95 10.74 -12.67 -1.20
CA ASN A 95 11.97 -12.21 -1.86
C ASN A 95 12.80 -11.26 -0.99
N LYS A 96 12.49 -11.19 0.31
CA LYS A 96 13.16 -10.35 1.32
C LYS A 96 13.08 -8.85 0.99
N SER A 97 12.13 -8.43 0.16
CA SER A 97 11.92 -7.01 -0.15
C SER A 97 11.34 -6.27 1.05
N SER A 98 11.71 -4.99 1.17
CA SER A 98 11.23 -4.11 2.23
C SER A 98 10.86 -2.74 1.69
N SER A 99 10.01 -2.02 2.42
CA SER A 99 9.71 -0.63 2.16
C SER A 99 9.83 0.22 3.43
N PHE A 100 10.14 1.51 3.23
CA PHE A 100 10.12 2.53 4.27
C PHE A 100 9.37 3.74 3.72
N GLU A 101 8.34 4.16 4.44
CA GLU A 101 7.32 5.11 3.99
C GLU A 101 7.12 6.23 5.00
N PRO A 102 8.03 7.21 5.04
CA PRO A 102 7.88 8.38 5.89
C PRO A 102 6.73 9.25 5.40
N ARG A 103 6.07 9.91 6.35
CA ARG A 103 4.96 10.83 6.06
C ARG A 103 4.87 11.94 7.09
N ILE A 104 4.47 13.11 6.65
CA ILE A 104 4.19 14.26 7.49
C ILE A 104 2.91 14.94 7.01
N GLY A 105 2.10 15.38 7.95
CA GLY A 105 0.89 16.15 7.71
C GLY A 105 0.75 17.30 8.69
N LEU A 106 0.11 18.35 8.23
CA LEU A 106 -0.19 19.55 8.99
C LEU A 106 -1.70 19.83 8.91
N ARG A 107 -2.27 20.27 10.02
CA ARG A 107 -3.61 20.84 10.05
C ARG A 107 -3.56 22.15 10.86
N TYR A 108 -3.97 23.22 10.21
CA TYR A 108 -4.00 24.55 10.82
C TYR A 108 -5.42 25.12 10.80
N GLN A 109 -5.91 25.54 11.96
CA GLN A 109 -7.20 26.20 12.08
C GLN A 109 -7.03 27.69 11.78
N THR A 110 -7.48 28.14 10.63
CA THR A 110 -7.40 29.54 10.20
C THR A 110 -8.42 30.42 10.90
N ALA A 111 -9.65 29.89 11.09
CA ALA A 111 -10.74 30.52 11.81
C ALA A 111 -11.66 29.44 12.45
N PRO A 112 -12.60 29.78 13.34
CA PRO A 112 -13.59 28.83 13.82
C PRO A 112 -14.31 28.12 12.65
N GLY A 113 -14.29 26.78 12.65
CA GLY A 113 -14.86 25.98 11.58
C GLY A 113 -14.07 25.93 10.27
N GLN A 114 -12.87 26.55 10.18
CA GLN A 114 -12.05 26.60 8.97
C GLN A 114 -10.68 25.97 9.20
N PHE A 115 -10.25 25.09 8.29
CA PHE A 115 -8.98 24.38 8.40
C PHE A 115 -8.25 24.34 7.07
N LEU A 116 -6.97 24.65 7.11
CA LEU A 116 -6.02 24.37 6.06
C LEU A 116 -5.28 23.07 6.43
N THR A 117 -5.14 22.17 5.48
CA THR A 117 -4.43 20.90 5.64
C THR A 117 -3.36 20.76 4.57
N GLY A 118 -2.26 20.11 4.90
CA GLY A 118 -1.22 19.78 3.94
C GLY A 118 -0.53 18.50 4.37
N GLY A 119 -0.03 17.74 3.41
CA GLY A 119 0.68 16.51 3.70
C GLY A 119 1.52 16.03 2.54
N VAL A 120 2.60 15.35 2.89
CA VAL A 120 3.45 14.62 1.96
C VAL A 120 3.77 13.26 2.57
N GLY A 121 3.80 12.24 1.73
CA GLY A 121 4.10 10.89 2.17
C GLY A 121 4.54 9.98 1.03
N TRP A 122 5.35 9.00 1.43
CA TRP A 122 5.73 7.87 0.60
C TRP A 122 4.81 6.70 0.90
N HIS A 123 4.45 5.96 -0.14
CA HIS A 123 3.59 4.79 -0.05
C HIS A 123 4.17 3.67 -0.89
N SER A 124 3.99 2.45 -0.43
CA SER A 124 4.35 1.26 -1.19
C SER A 124 3.21 0.25 -1.15
N GLN A 125 3.11 -0.53 -2.20
CA GLN A 125 2.09 -1.55 -2.34
C GLN A 125 2.70 -2.87 -2.80
N LEU A 126 2.31 -3.96 -2.11
CA LEU A 126 2.57 -5.31 -2.57
C LEU A 126 1.82 -5.56 -3.87
N GLN A 127 2.50 -6.14 -4.85
CA GLN A 127 1.85 -6.59 -6.07
C GLN A 127 1.01 -7.85 -5.80
N PRO A 128 -0.02 -8.13 -6.61
CA PRO A 128 -0.68 -9.42 -6.59
C PRO A 128 0.34 -10.56 -6.71
N LEU A 129 0.22 -11.62 -5.89
CA LEU A 129 1.19 -12.70 -5.85
C LEU A 129 1.40 -13.37 -7.21
N GLY A 130 0.38 -13.43 -8.05
CA GLY A 130 0.48 -13.94 -9.42
C GLY A 130 1.51 -13.21 -10.29
N ASN A 131 1.75 -11.92 -10.04
CA ASN A 131 2.73 -11.14 -10.81
C ASN A 131 4.17 -11.58 -10.52
N TYR A 132 4.49 -12.02 -9.29
CA TYR A 132 5.81 -12.53 -8.92
C TYR A 132 6.15 -13.82 -9.64
N TYR A 133 5.14 -14.67 -9.86
CA TYR A 133 5.31 -16.00 -10.46
C TYR A 133 4.99 -16.04 -11.95
N ALA A 134 4.78 -14.88 -12.58
CA ALA A 134 4.55 -14.81 -14.02
C ALA A 134 5.73 -15.42 -14.78
N ARG A 135 5.41 -16.32 -15.72
CA ARG A 135 6.37 -17.02 -16.57
C ARG A 135 6.39 -16.39 -17.95
N ILE A 136 7.57 -16.15 -18.46
CA ILE A 136 7.78 -15.74 -19.85
C ILE A 136 8.72 -16.74 -20.54
N ARG A 137 8.50 -16.94 -21.83
CA ARG A 137 9.39 -17.77 -22.64
C ARG A 137 10.53 -16.89 -23.16
N SER A 138 11.77 -17.34 -22.93
CA SER A 138 12.99 -16.74 -23.47
C SER A 138 13.72 -17.80 -24.28
N GLY A 139 13.56 -17.77 -25.61
CA GLY A 139 14.05 -18.85 -26.47
C GLY A 139 13.38 -20.20 -26.18
N ASN A 140 14.17 -21.21 -25.81
CA ASN A 140 13.70 -22.54 -25.40
C ASN A 140 13.39 -22.67 -23.90
N ASP A 141 13.78 -21.67 -23.09
CA ASP A 141 13.65 -21.70 -21.64
C ASP A 141 12.42 -20.91 -21.17
N THR A 142 11.93 -21.29 -19.99
CA THR A 142 10.88 -20.56 -19.26
C THR A 142 11.49 -19.90 -18.04
N ILE A 143 11.44 -18.59 -17.97
CA ILE A 143 11.99 -17.79 -16.88
C ILE A 143 10.88 -17.09 -16.08
N GLN A 144 11.19 -16.75 -14.81
CA GLN A 144 10.32 -16.00 -13.90
C GLN A 144 11.03 -14.70 -13.49
N PRO A 145 10.98 -13.65 -14.33
CA PRO A 145 11.77 -12.44 -14.12
C PRO A 145 11.31 -11.61 -12.92
N ASN A 146 10.09 -11.84 -12.44
CA ASN A 146 9.46 -11.02 -11.42
C ASN A 146 9.63 -11.54 -9.99
N LEU A 147 10.32 -12.65 -9.76
CA LEU A 147 10.50 -13.19 -8.40
C LEU A 147 11.19 -12.20 -7.46
N SER A 148 12.09 -11.37 -7.97
CA SER A 148 12.80 -10.32 -7.23
C SER A 148 12.08 -8.96 -7.23
N LEU A 149 10.86 -8.88 -7.76
CA LEU A 149 10.10 -7.64 -7.83
C LEU A 149 9.87 -7.06 -6.43
N GLY A 150 10.24 -5.80 -6.21
CA GLY A 150 9.98 -5.07 -4.98
C GLY A 150 8.53 -4.55 -4.91
N PHE A 151 8.27 -3.72 -3.92
CA PHE A 151 7.01 -2.99 -3.80
C PHE A 151 6.90 -1.91 -4.88
N SER A 152 5.73 -1.73 -5.47
CA SER A 152 5.41 -0.51 -6.21
C SER A 152 5.38 0.68 -5.27
N LYS A 153 5.80 1.84 -5.73
CA LYS A 153 5.96 3.02 -4.88
C LYS A 153 5.22 4.22 -5.44
N ALA A 154 4.74 5.05 -4.52
CA ALA A 154 4.08 6.31 -4.84
C ALA A 154 4.52 7.41 -3.86
N ASN A 155 4.75 8.60 -4.41
CA ASN A 155 4.89 9.83 -3.61
C ASN A 155 3.60 10.62 -3.72
N HIS A 156 3.07 11.06 -2.59
CA HIS A 156 1.82 11.79 -2.50
C HIS A 156 2.05 13.15 -1.90
N ILE A 157 1.44 14.17 -2.51
CA ILE A 157 1.34 15.53 -1.97
C ILE A 157 -0.13 15.89 -1.98
N VAL A 158 -0.64 16.42 -0.87
CA VAL A 158 -2.02 16.88 -0.75
C VAL A 158 -2.05 18.22 -0.04
N ILE A 159 -2.89 19.13 -0.52
CA ILE A 159 -3.24 20.39 0.13
C ILE A 159 -4.75 20.47 0.13
N GLY A 160 -5.34 20.80 1.27
CA GLY A 160 -6.78 20.85 1.42
C GLY A 160 -7.24 22.05 2.26
N TYR A 161 -8.43 22.49 1.97
CA TYR A 161 -9.14 23.49 2.76
C TYR A 161 -10.52 22.97 3.09
N SER A 162 -10.95 23.14 4.34
CA SER A 162 -12.31 22.81 4.76
C SER A 162 -12.93 23.94 5.54
N ILE A 163 -14.21 24.17 5.30
CA ILE A 163 -15.01 25.18 5.97
C ILE A 163 -16.38 24.60 6.36
N GLN A 164 -16.74 24.78 7.61
CA GLN A 164 -18.09 24.57 8.12
C GLN A 164 -18.82 25.91 8.11
N PHE A 165 -19.68 26.15 7.14
CA PHE A 165 -20.37 27.43 6.96
C PHE A 165 -21.78 27.43 7.54
N ALA A 166 -22.31 26.27 7.97
CA ALA A 166 -23.55 26.13 8.71
C ALA A 166 -23.48 24.87 9.61
N PRO A 167 -24.37 24.71 10.63
CA PRO A 167 -24.30 23.60 11.57
C PRO A 167 -24.23 22.22 10.94
N ASN A 168 -24.86 22.00 9.80
CA ASN A 168 -24.94 20.73 9.09
C ASN A 168 -24.25 20.73 7.72
N TRP A 169 -23.50 21.81 7.38
CA TRP A 169 -22.87 21.97 6.08
C TRP A 169 -21.36 22.13 6.21
N ASN A 170 -20.64 21.24 5.60
CA ASN A 170 -19.17 21.27 5.52
C ASN A 170 -18.74 21.13 4.06
N LEU A 171 -17.91 22.05 3.59
CA LEU A 171 -17.26 21.97 2.28
C LEU A 171 -15.79 21.63 2.49
N LYS A 172 -15.29 20.61 1.79
CA LYS A 172 -13.89 20.24 1.75
C LYS A 172 -13.42 20.19 0.31
N THR A 173 -12.31 20.89 0.04
CA THR A 173 -11.63 20.88 -1.25
C THR A 173 -10.21 20.38 -1.05
N GLU A 174 -9.74 19.51 -1.92
CA GLU A 174 -8.37 18.98 -1.88
C GLU A 174 -7.76 19.02 -3.28
N LEU A 175 -6.51 19.46 -3.35
CA LEU A 175 -5.62 19.30 -4.48
C LEU A 175 -4.68 18.14 -4.14
N TYR A 176 -4.56 17.22 -5.07
CA TYR A 176 -3.81 16.01 -4.88
C TYR A 176 -2.88 15.78 -6.07
N TYR A 177 -1.61 15.45 -5.78
CA TYR A 177 -0.63 15.05 -6.76
C TYR A 177 0.03 13.73 -6.33
N GLN A 178 0.13 12.80 -7.27
CA GLN A 178 0.75 11.51 -7.05
C GLN A 178 1.74 11.19 -8.15
N TRP A 179 2.94 10.74 -7.75
CA TRP A 179 3.95 10.22 -8.64
C TRP A 179 4.17 8.74 -8.34
N LEU A 180 3.88 7.88 -9.33
CA LEU A 180 4.03 6.43 -9.27
C LEU A 180 5.36 6.01 -9.90
N TYR A 181 6.05 5.06 -9.28
CA TYR A 181 7.30 4.50 -9.79
C TYR A 181 7.52 3.06 -9.30
N HIS A 182 8.46 2.32 -9.92
CA HIS A 182 8.65 0.89 -9.72
C HIS A 182 7.36 0.07 -9.93
N ILE A 183 6.60 0.44 -10.96
CA ILE A 183 5.40 -0.28 -11.37
C ILE A 183 5.84 -1.37 -12.34
N PRO A 184 5.44 -2.64 -12.15
CA PRO A 184 5.70 -3.69 -13.14
C PRO A 184 4.96 -3.38 -14.44
N VAL A 185 5.63 -3.61 -15.55
CA VAL A 185 5.11 -3.44 -16.91
C VAL A 185 4.60 -4.79 -17.43
#